data_b546aaa5d0c4697e838b4a556705c6d7
#
_entry.id   b546aaa5d0c4697e838b4a556705c6d7
#
_cell.length_a   1.000
_cell.length_b   1.000
_cell.length_c   1.000
_cell.angle_alpha   90.00
_cell.angle_beta   90.00
_cell.angle_gamma   90.00
#
_symmetry.space_group_name_H-M   'P 1'
#
loop_
_entity.id
_entity.type
_entity.pdbx_description
1 polymer ?
#
loop_
_entity_poly.entity_id
_entity_poly.type
_entity_poly.pdbx_seq_one_letter_code
_entity_poly.pdbx_strand_id
1 'polypeptide(L)'
;SVLESELHSVGLNFKVEEKVKTADSNIKSAFLKGNTKEHILSVYNDKQNATKINPSEVIKIKFEVDTNPPAFATFENKYRLLPSPYQVKLYDMPSLFAGKLHAVICRAWKTRVKGRDLYDYIFYLSRNVSVNMPHLKARLVDSGFIDKDFNLTRDALISMLNERFSAIDYEQAKQDVIPFI
;
A
#
# COMPACT_ATOMS: atom_id res chain seq x y z
N SER A 1 10.22 18.84 11.46
CA SER A 1 10.89 17.59 10.99
C SER A 1 11.67 17.88 9.71
N VAL A 2 12.62 17.01 9.34
CA VAL A 2 13.36 17.12 8.07
C VAL A 2 12.37 17.14 6.89
N LEU A 3 11.37 16.27 6.93
CA LEU A 3 10.35 16.19 5.87
C LEU A 3 9.56 17.50 5.72
N GLU A 4 9.21 18.18 6.81
CA GLU A 4 8.55 19.49 6.73
C GLU A 4 9.46 20.53 6.07
N SER A 5 10.72 20.57 6.45
CA SER A 5 11.71 21.49 5.88
C SER A 5 11.86 21.29 4.36
N GLU A 6 11.99 20.03 3.93
CA GLU A 6 12.08 19.70 2.50
C GLU A 6 10.81 20.06 1.71
N LEU A 7 9.63 19.79 2.27
CA LEU A 7 8.37 20.16 1.64
C LEU A 7 8.21 21.68 1.54
N HIS A 8 8.57 22.41 2.60
CA HIS A 8 8.56 23.86 2.56
C HIS A 8 9.52 24.46 1.51
N SER A 9 10.69 23.84 1.33
CA SER A 9 11.69 24.31 0.34
C SER A 9 11.16 24.26 -1.10
N VAL A 10 10.19 23.39 -1.39
CA VAL A 10 9.51 23.27 -2.68
C VAL A 10 8.12 23.96 -2.72
N GLY A 11 7.83 24.77 -1.71
CA GLY A 11 6.59 25.57 -1.64
C GLY A 11 5.36 24.81 -1.16
N LEU A 12 5.54 23.62 -0.57
CA LEU A 12 4.45 22.79 -0.03
C LEU A 12 4.36 22.95 1.49
N ASN A 13 3.30 23.58 1.96
CA ASN A 13 3.09 23.88 3.38
C ASN A 13 2.36 22.74 4.10
N PHE A 14 3.09 21.67 4.41
CA PHE A 14 2.59 20.53 5.20
C PHE A 14 3.18 20.51 6.61
N LYS A 15 2.37 20.06 7.56
CA LYS A 15 2.82 19.67 8.92
C LYS A 15 2.86 18.16 9.03
N VAL A 16 3.86 17.64 9.75
CA VAL A 16 4.01 16.22 10.04
C VAL A 16 3.49 15.94 11.45
N GLU A 17 2.47 15.11 11.55
CA GLU A 17 1.96 14.65 12.83
C GLU A 17 2.20 13.15 12.98
N GLU A 18 3.04 12.76 13.93
CA GLU A 18 3.27 11.36 14.25
C GLU A 18 2.03 10.76 14.93
N LYS A 19 1.66 9.55 14.52
CA LYS A 19 0.63 8.79 15.19
C LYS A 19 1.29 7.85 16.20
N VAL A 20 1.22 8.22 17.47
CA VAL A 20 1.60 7.33 18.56
C VAL A 20 0.58 6.19 18.66
N LYS A 21 1.03 4.95 18.50
CA LYS A 21 0.20 3.76 18.69
C LYS A 21 0.31 3.30 20.15
N THR A 22 -0.80 2.87 20.71
CA THR A 22 -0.88 2.34 22.08
C THR A 22 -0.28 0.94 22.20
N ALA A 23 -0.26 0.17 21.10
CA ALA A 23 0.37 -1.15 21.04
C ALA A 23 1.73 -1.06 20.32
N ASP A 24 2.68 -1.89 20.75
CA ASP A 24 3.96 -2.02 20.06
C ASP A 24 3.74 -2.57 18.64
N SER A 25 4.37 -1.90 17.67
CA SER A 25 4.18 -2.22 16.25
C SER A 25 5.41 -1.80 15.44
N ASN A 26 5.87 -2.69 14.58
CA ASN A 26 6.92 -2.40 13.60
C ASN A 26 6.51 -1.34 12.58
N ILE A 27 5.20 -1.06 12.44
CA ILE A 27 4.72 -0.02 11.54
C ILE A 27 4.67 1.30 12.27
N LYS A 28 5.52 2.25 11.89
CA LYS A 28 5.45 3.65 12.32
C LYS A 28 4.58 4.42 11.33
N SER A 29 3.73 5.30 11.85
CA SER A 29 2.78 6.06 11.02
C SER A 29 2.85 7.55 11.35
N ALA A 30 2.79 8.36 10.30
CA ALA A 30 2.62 9.80 10.41
C ALA A 30 1.58 10.30 9.39
N PHE A 31 1.05 11.50 9.62
CA PHE A 31 0.20 12.19 8.68
C PHE A 31 0.87 13.49 8.25
N LEU A 32 0.93 13.71 6.93
CA LEU A 32 1.17 15.03 6.36
C LEU A 32 -0.18 15.74 6.28
N LYS A 33 -0.30 16.87 6.94
CA LYS A 33 -1.52 17.69 6.94
C LYS A 33 -1.23 19.05 6.35
N GLY A 34 -2.04 19.46 5.38
CA GLY A 34 -1.96 20.77 4.74
C GLY A 34 -3.35 21.32 4.42
N ASN A 35 -3.47 22.64 4.27
CA ASN A 35 -4.73 23.26 3.89
C ASN A 35 -5.06 22.96 2.41
N THR A 36 -6.22 22.36 2.13
CA THR A 36 -6.63 21.96 0.78
C THR A 36 -6.69 23.13 -0.18
N LYS A 37 -7.30 24.24 0.23
CA LYS A 37 -7.48 25.43 -0.59
C LYS A 37 -6.14 26.09 -0.94
N GLU A 38 -5.23 26.21 0.03
CA GLU A 38 -3.89 26.76 -0.15
C GLU A 38 -3.10 25.94 -1.19
N HIS A 39 -3.14 24.62 -1.10
CA HIS A 39 -2.40 23.74 -2.01
C HIS A 39 -2.97 23.75 -3.43
N ILE A 40 -4.29 23.81 -3.60
CA ILE A 40 -4.89 23.95 -4.94
C ILE A 40 -4.50 25.28 -5.58
N LEU A 41 -4.48 26.36 -4.82
CA LEU A 41 -4.03 27.66 -5.33
C LEU A 41 -2.54 27.67 -5.70
N SER A 42 -1.70 27.03 -4.85
CA SER A 42 -0.24 26.98 -5.07
C SER A 42 0.15 26.10 -6.25
N VAL A 43 -0.47 24.91 -6.38
CA VAL A 43 -0.05 23.91 -7.38
C VAL A 43 -0.76 24.08 -8.72
N TYR A 44 -2.05 24.39 -8.71
CA TYR A 44 -2.87 24.44 -9.93
C TYR A 44 -3.25 25.86 -10.36
N ASN A 45 -3.05 26.85 -9.50
CA ASN A 45 -3.53 28.23 -9.71
C ASN A 45 -5.03 28.30 -10.08
N ASP A 46 -5.80 27.32 -9.60
CA ASP A 46 -7.23 27.18 -9.92
C ASP A 46 -8.11 27.93 -8.92
N LYS A 47 -8.32 29.22 -9.22
CA LYS A 47 -9.16 30.09 -8.38
C LYS A 47 -10.63 29.65 -8.36
N GLN A 48 -11.15 29.09 -9.46
CA GLN A 48 -12.57 28.69 -9.54
C GLN A 48 -12.89 27.51 -8.63
N ASN A 49 -12.06 26.47 -8.63
CA ASN A 49 -12.25 25.33 -7.76
C ASN A 49 -11.87 25.64 -6.31
N ALA A 50 -10.87 26.47 -6.08
CA ALA A 50 -10.49 26.89 -4.72
C ALA A 50 -11.61 27.67 -4.00
N THR A 51 -12.50 28.38 -4.70
CA THR A 51 -13.65 29.07 -4.08
C THR A 51 -14.71 28.11 -3.54
N LYS A 52 -14.79 26.88 -4.09
CA LYS A 52 -15.75 25.86 -3.67
C LYS A 52 -15.29 25.05 -2.45
N ILE A 53 -14.02 25.20 -2.06
CA ILE A 53 -13.40 24.42 -0.98
C ILE A 53 -13.58 25.13 0.34
N ASN A 54 -14.00 24.38 1.37
CA ASN A 54 -14.08 24.92 2.70
C ASN A 54 -12.70 25.39 3.19
N PRO A 55 -12.55 26.64 3.68
CA PRO A 55 -11.27 27.16 4.17
C PRO A 55 -10.60 26.32 5.27
N SER A 56 -11.37 25.54 6.01
CA SER A 56 -10.88 24.63 7.07
C SER A 56 -10.60 23.22 6.58
N GLU A 57 -10.81 22.93 5.29
CA GLU A 57 -10.56 21.60 4.73
C GLU A 57 -9.07 21.28 4.71
N VAL A 58 -8.73 20.06 5.17
CA VAL A 58 -7.34 19.62 5.33
C VAL A 58 -7.06 18.38 4.48
N ILE A 59 -6.06 18.50 3.62
CA ILE A 59 -5.46 17.33 2.98
C ILE A 59 -4.73 16.51 4.05
N LYS A 60 -5.00 15.20 4.08
CA LYS A 60 -4.31 14.25 4.96
C LYS A 60 -3.66 13.16 4.10
N ILE A 61 -2.34 13.12 4.09
CA ILE A 61 -1.58 12.08 3.43
C ILE A 61 -0.98 11.18 4.51
N LYS A 62 -1.37 9.91 4.53
CA LYS A 62 -0.83 8.94 5.47
C LYS A 62 0.51 8.45 4.99
N PHE A 63 1.49 8.49 5.87
CA PHE A 63 2.83 7.98 5.66
C PHE A 63 3.11 6.84 6.64
N GLU A 64 3.47 5.66 6.13
CA GLU A 64 3.76 4.48 6.96
C GLU A 64 5.11 3.90 6.58
N VAL A 65 5.89 3.54 7.60
CA VAL A 65 7.18 2.88 7.46
C VAL A 65 7.15 1.59 8.26
N ASP A 66 7.44 0.48 7.59
CA ASP A 66 7.71 -0.78 8.25
C ASP A 66 9.19 -0.83 8.63
N THR A 67 9.48 -0.90 9.93
CA THR A 67 10.85 -0.90 10.48
C THR A 67 11.46 -2.30 10.53
N ASN A 68 10.66 -3.34 10.31
CA ASN A 68 11.11 -4.73 10.27
C ASN A 68 10.38 -5.50 9.16
N PRO A 69 10.61 -5.14 7.89
CA PRO A 69 9.89 -5.77 6.78
C PRO A 69 10.30 -7.23 6.60
N PRO A 70 9.36 -8.09 6.16
CA PRO A 70 9.64 -9.51 5.90
C PRO A 70 10.83 -9.70 4.96
N ALA A 71 11.65 -10.73 5.24
CA ALA A 71 12.87 -11.02 4.49
C ALA A 71 12.63 -11.42 3.02
N PHE A 72 13.71 -11.53 2.26
CA PHE A 72 13.78 -12.04 0.87
C PHE A 72 13.03 -11.20 -0.18
N ALA A 73 12.64 -9.98 0.13
CA ALA A 73 12.15 -9.06 -0.89
C ALA A 73 13.27 -8.69 -1.86
N THR A 74 12.93 -8.59 -3.12
CA THR A 74 13.81 -8.09 -4.18
C THR A 74 13.37 -6.70 -4.62
N PHE A 75 14.30 -5.92 -5.19
CA PHE A 75 14.10 -4.50 -5.45
C PHE A 75 14.55 -4.12 -6.85
N GLU A 76 13.93 -3.08 -7.39
CA GLU A 76 14.34 -2.41 -8.60
C GLU A 76 14.61 -0.93 -8.34
N ASN A 77 15.49 -0.32 -9.13
CA ASN A 77 15.74 1.12 -9.10
C ASN A 77 15.00 1.77 -10.25
N LYS A 78 14.24 2.83 -9.96
CA LYS A 78 13.60 3.66 -10.99
C LYS A 78 14.05 5.10 -10.86
N TYR A 79 14.18 5.75 -12.01
CA TYR A 79 14.51 7.18 -12.08
C TYR A 79 13.23 7.95 -12.33
N ARG A 80 13.11 9.11 -11.68
CA ARG A 80 12.07 10.10 -11.89
C ARG A 80 12.73 11.44 -12.24
N LEU A 81 12.09 12.20 -13.09
CA LEU A 81 12.63 13.48 -13.55
C LEU A 81 12.00 14.69 -12.85
N LEU A 82 10.83 14.52 -12.27
CA LEU A 82 10.08 15.58 -11.62
C LEU A 82 9.90 15.30 -10.12
N PRO A 83 9.92 16.33 -9.25
CA PRO A 83 10.16 17.76 -9.53
C PRO A 83 11.61 18.07 -9.89
N SER A 84 12.56 17.22 -9.54
CA SER A 84 13.98 17.20 -9.94
C SER A 84 14.40 15.74 -10.15
N PRO A 85 15.47 15.45 -10.93
CA PRO A 85 15.91 14.09 -11.16
C PRO A 85 16.31 13.38 -9.85
N TYR A 86 15.70 12.23 -9.59
CA TYR A 86 16.05 11.38 -8.44
C TYR A 86 15.89 9.90 -8.76
N GLN A 87 16.59 9.08 -8.01
CA GLN A 87 16.46 7.63 -8.02
C GLN A 87 15.64 7.17 -6.82
N VAL A 88 14.74 6.23 -7.06
CA VAL A 88 13.98 5.58 -6.00
C VAL A 88 14.17 4.07 -6.09
N LYS A 89 14.46 3.44 -4.96
CA LYS A 89 14.50 1.98 -4.79
C LYS A 89 13.11 1.50 -4.39
N LEU A 90 12.54 0.63 -5.19
CA LEU A 90 11.19 0.09 -5.02
C LEU A 90 11.24 -1.43 -4.91
N TYR A 91 10.24 -2.02 -4.25
CA TYR A 91 9.98 -3.45 -4.43
C TYR A 91 9.72 -3.74 -5.91
N ASP A 92 10.31 -4.82 -6.43
CA ASP A 92 9.99 -5.30 -7.76
C ASP A 92 8.59 -5.94 -7.83
N MET A 93 8.09 -6.15 -9.04
CA MET A 93 6.76 -6.70 -9.26
C MET A 93 6.56 -8.09 -8.61
N PRO A 94 7.52 -9.04 -8.63
CA PRO A 94 7.41 -10.31 -7.94
C PRO A 94 7.22 -10.19 -6.43
N SER A 95 7.95 -9.28 -5.77
CA SER A 95 7.85 -9.04 -4.34
C SER A 95 6.56 -8.32 -3.96
N LEU A 96 6.10 -7.37 -4.78
CA LEU A 96 4.80 -6.73 -4.61
C LEU A 96 3.67 -7.73 -4.74
N PHE A 97 3.73 -8.63 -5.72
CA PHE A 97 2.74 -9.69 -5.90
C PHE A 97 2.70 -10.65 -4.71
N ALA A 98 3.86 -11.05 -4.18
CA ALA A 98 3.93 -11.85 -2.95
C ALA A 98 3.20 -11.17 -1.78
N GLY A 99 3.35 -9.84 -1.62
CA GLY A 99 2.62 -9.07 -0.62
C GLY A 99 1.10 -9.09 -0.83
N LYS A 100 0.63 -9.05 -2.08
CA LYS A 100 -0.81 -9.12 -2.40
C LYS A 100 -1.37 -10.53 -2.20
N LEU A 101 -0.64 -11.56 -2.58
CA LEU A 101 -1.00 -12.96 -2.30
C LEU A 101 -1.13 -13.21 -0.78
N HIS A 102 -0.16 -12.74 0.01
CA HIS A 102 -0.26 -12.80 1.46
C HIS A 102 -1.54 -12.14 1.98
N ALA A 103 -1.90 -10.95 1.46
CA ALA A 103 -3.11 -10.26 1.86
C ALA A 103 -4.38 -11.06 1.50
N VAL A 104 -4.44 -11.66 0.31
CA VAL A 104 -5.57 -12.49 -0.13
C VAL A 104 -5.71 -13.74 0.77
N ILE A 105 -4.60 -14.41 1.09
CA ILE A 105 -4.60 -15.66 1.86
C ILE A 105 -4.92 -15.41 3.34
N CYS A 106 -4.22 -14.46 3.97
CA CYS A 106 -4.21 -14.32 5.43
C CYS A 106 -5.26 -13.36 5.99
N ARG A 107 -5.83 -12.48 5.16
CA ARG A 107 -6.73 -11.47 5.68
C ARG A 107 -8.09 -12.07 6.06
N ALA A 108 -8.42 -11.98 7.35
CA ALA A 108 -9.74 -12.39 7.83
C ALA A 108 -10.78 -11.32 7.43
N TRP A 109 -11.53 -11.54 6.38
CA TRP A 109 -12.64 -10.67 5.96
C TRP A 109 -13.89 -10.99 6.79
N LYS A 110 -13.92 -10.50 8.03
CA LYS A 110 -15.00 -10.82 8.98
C LYS A 110 -16.36 -10.25 8.57
N THR A 111 -16.38 -8.99 8.14
CA THR A 111 -17.62 -8.24 7.84
C THR A 111 -17.65 -7.65 6.44
N ARG A 112 -16.51 -7.58 5.76
CA ARG A 112 -16.39 -6.98 4.44
C ARG A 112 -15.24 -7.61 3.67
N VAL A 113 -15.53 -8.16 2.50
CA VAL A 113 -14.51 -8.59 1.54
C VAL A 113 -13.83 -7.36 0.96
N LYS A 114 -12.50 -7.33 1.00
CA LYS A 114 -11.72 -6.29 0.33
C LYS A 114 -11.50 -6.64 -1.13
N GLY A 115 -12.45 -6.28 -1.97
CA GLY A 115 -12.41 -6.55 -3.41
C GLY A 115 -11.15 -6.02 -4.11
N ARG A 116 -10.56 -4.93 -3.59
CA ARG A 116 -9.29 -4.40 -4.12
C ARG A 116 -8.11 -5.38 -4.00
N ASP A 117 -8.08 -6.25 -2.99
CA ASP A 117 -7.04 -7.28 -2.89
C ASP A 117 -7.18 -8.30 -4.04
N LEU A 118 -8.41 -8.64 -4.44
CA LEU A 118 -8.69 -9.50 -5.60
C LEU A 118 -8.41 -8.80 -6.93
N TYR A 119 -8.74 -7.52 -7.03
CA TYR A 119 -8.41 -6.71 -8.19
C TYR A 119 -6.88 -6.66 -8.41
N ASP A 120 -6.12 -6.41 -7.35
CA ASP A 120 -4.67 -6.45 -7.39
C ASP A 120 -4.14 -7.83 -7.82
N TYR A 121 -4.74 -8.92 -7.32
CA TYR A 121 -4.38 -10.28 -7.72
C TYR A 121 -4.55 -10.49 -9.24
N ILE A 122 -5.69 -10.09 -9.81
CA ILE A 122 -5.95 -10.16 -11.25
C ILE A 122 -4.97 -9.27 -12.03
N PHE A 123 -4.66 -8.08 -11.53
CA PHE A 123 -3.70 -7.16 -12.13
C PHE A 123 -2.31 -7.80 -12.31
N TYR A 124 -1.79 -8.50 -11.31
CA TYR A 124 -0.49 -9.16 -11.42
C TYR A 124 -0.54 -10.38 -12.36
N LEU A 125 -1.61 -11.16 -12.31
CA LEU A 125 -1.80 -12.29 -13.21
C LEU A 125 -1.90 -11.86 -14.68
N SER A 126 -2.67 -10.82 -14.98
CA SER A 126 -2.82 -10.32 -16.36
C SER A 126 -1.52 -9.82 -16.97
N ARG A 127 -0.52 -9.53 -16.15
CA ARG A 127 0.83 -9.14 -16.56
C ARG A 127 1.84 -10.28 -16.54
N ASN A 128 1.39 -11.51 -16.29
CA ASN A 128 2.25 -12.70 -16.16
C ASN A 128 3.39 -12.51 -15.14
N VAL A 129 3.13 -11.78 -14.06
CA VAL A 129 4.13 -11.55 -13.01
C VAL A 129 4.35 -12.85 -12.24
N SER A 130 5.59 -13.30 -12.15
CA SER A 130 5.97 -14.42 -11.29
C SER A 130 5.95 -14.00 -9.81
N VAL A 131 5.72 -14.96 -8.92
CA VAL A 131 5.71 -14.70 -7.46
C VAL A 131 7.11 -14.85 -6.89
N ASN A 132 7.56 -13.92 -6.06
CA ASN A 132 8.73 -14.12 -5.21
C ASN A 132 8.35 -15.08 -4.07
N MET A 133 8.50 -16.40 -4.31
CA MET A 133 8.11 -17.46 -3.36
C MET A 133 8.86 -17.38 -2.02
N PRO A 134 10.19 -17.12 -1.97
CA PRO A 134 10.89 -16.91 -0.71
C PRO A 134 10.32 -15.77 0.13
N HIS A 135 10.00 -14.65 -0.51
CA HIS A 135 9.39 -13.50 0.18
C HIS A 135 7.96 -13.80 0.64
N LEU A 136 7.16 -14.48 -0.18
CA LEU A 136 5.82 -14.92 0.22
C LEU A 136 5.89 -15.85 1.45
N LYS A 137 6.81 -16.83 1.44
CA LYS A 137 7.02 -17.72 2.60
C LYS A 137 7.34 -16.94 3.86
N ALA A 138 8.29 -15.99 3.79
CA ALA A 138 8.65 -15.16 4.94
C ALA A 138 7.44 -14.41 5.50
N ARG A 139 6.61 -13.82 4.64
CA ARG A 139 5.39 -13.11 5.04
C ARG A 139 4.35 -14.00 5.71
N LEU A 140 4.16 -15.22 5.19
CA LEU A 140 3.23 -16.22 5.75
C LEU A 140 3.71 -16.69 7.12
N VAL A 141 5.02 -16.90 7.30
CA VAL A 141 5.63 -17.25 8.59
C VAL A 141 5.49 -16.12 9.59
N ASP A 142 5.83 -14.88 9.20
CA ASP A 142 5.76 -13.70 10.08
C ASP A 142 4.34 -13.42 10.58
N SER A 143 3.32 -13.76 9.77
CA SER A 143 1.91 -13.65 10.17
C SER A 143 1.39 -14.85 10.96
N GLY A 144 2.21 -15.90 11.17
CA GLY A 144 1.82 -17.13 11.85
C GLY A 144 0.85 -18.01 11.06
N PHE A 145 0.76 -17.81 9.74
CA PHE A 145 -0.14 -18.58 8.88
C PHE A 145 0.43 -19.96 8.52
N ILE A 146 1.75 -20.05 8.41
CA ILE A 146 2.48 -21.32 8.23
C ILE A 146 3.68 -21.37 9.18
N ASP A 147 4.15 -22.58 9.48
CA ASP A 147 5.37 -22.81 10.25
C ASP A 147 6.63 -22.57 9.39
N LYS A 148 7.76 -22.28 10.03
CA LYS A 148 9.06 -22.05 9.37
C LYS A 148 9.48 -23.22 8.47
N ASP A 149 9.21 -24.45 8.92
CA ASP A 149 9.59 -25.68 8.23
C ASP A 149 8.61 -26.08 7.10
N PHE A 150 7.50 -25.35 6.96
CA PHE A 150 6.55 -25.60 5.88
C PHE A 150 7.20 -25.45 4.51
N ASN A 151 7.05 -26.45 3.65
CA ASN A 151 7.55 -26.41 2.28
C ASN A 151 6.52 -25.72 1.36
N LEU A 152 6.66 -24.42 1.18
CA LEU A 152 5.78 -23.64 0.30
C LEU A 152 6.12 -23.92 -1.18
N THR A 153 5.46 -24.90 -1.77
CA THR A 153 5.52 -25.18 -3.20
C THR A 153 4.46 -24.37 -3.98
N ARG A 154 4.56 -24.39 -5.31
CA ARG A 154 3.53 -23.81 -6.17
C ARG A 154 2.16 -24.48 -5.96
N ASP A 155 2.14 -25.80 -5.81
CA ASP A 155 0.89 -26.55 -5.62
C ASP A 155 0.26 -26.25 -4.25
N ALA A 156 1.07 -26.12 -3.21
CA ALA A 156 0.61 -25.67 -1.89
C ALA A 156 -0.01 -24.26 -1.96
N LEU A 157 0.63 -23.32 -2.68
CA LEU A 157 0.09 -21.99 -2.89
C LEU A 157 -1.25 -22.02 -3.64
N ILE A 158 -1.36 -22.83 -4.71
CA ILE A 158 -2.61 -22.99 -5.47
C ILE A 158 -3.71 -23.56 -4.58
N SER A 159 -3.40 -24.55 -3.73
CA SER A 159 -4.35 -25.13 -2.79
C SER A 159 -4.89 -24.08 -1.82
N MET A 160 -4.00 -23.29 -1.19
CA MET A 160 -4.37 -22.19 -0.29
C MET A 160 -5.27 -21.16 -0.98
N LEU A 161 -4.96 -20.81 -2.23
CA LEU A 161 -5.75 -19.85 -3.00
C LEU A 161 -7.13 -20.43 -3.37
N ASN A 162 -7.21 -21.70 -3.77
CA ASN A 162 -8.48 -22.36 -4.08
C ASN A 162 -9.40 -22.43 -2.86
N GLU A 163 -8.87 -22.81 -1.71
CA GLU A 163 -9.61 -22.80 -0.45
C GLU A 163 -10.14 -21.40 -0.15
N ARG A 164 -9.27 -20.39 -0.31
CA ARG A 164 -9.64 -19.01 -0.05
C ARG A 164 -10.72 -18.50 -1.00
N PHE A 165 -10.57 -18.77 -2.30
CA PHE A 165 -11.51 -18.33 -3.32
C PHE A 165 -12.88 -19.02 -3.21
N SER A 166 -12.92 -20.25 -2.72
CA SER A 166 -14.20 -20.95 -2.47
C SER A 166 -15.03 -20.33 -1.35
N ALA A 167 -14.40 -19.54 -0.47
CA ALA A 167 -15.05 -18.91 0.69
C ALA A 167 -15.41 -17.42 0.46
N ILE A 168 -15.15 -16.87 -0.73
CA ILE A 168 -15.36 -15.44 -1.03
C ILE A 168 -16.77 -15.14 -1.51
N ASP A 169 -17.38 -14.10 -0.94
CA ASP A 169 -18.54 -13.43 -1.52
C ASP A 169 -18.08 -12.47 -2.64
N TYR A 170 -18.19 -12.93 -3.89
CA TYR A 170 -17.75 -12.17 -5.05
C TYR A 170 -18.62 -10.96 -5.37
N GLU A 171 -19.90 -10.98 -5.04
CA GLU A 171 -20.77 -9.82 -5.24
C GLU A 171 -20.39 -8.68 -4.30
N GLN A 172 -20.10 -9.00 -3.04
CA GLN A 172 -19.57 -8.02 -2.10
C GLN A 172 -18.19 -7.49 -2.54
N ALA A 173 -17.33 -8.37 -3.07
CA ALA A 173 -16.03 -7.98 -3.59
C ALA A 173 -16.13 -7.00 -4.77
N LYS A 174 -17.05 -7.23 -5.71
CA LYS A 174 -17.30 -6.32 -6.84
C LYS A 174 -17.75 -4.95 -6.36
N GLN A 175 -18.71 -4.90 -5.43
CA GLN A 175 -19.20 -3.63 -4.88
C GLN A 175 -18.13 -2.82 -4.18
N ASP A 176 -17.13 -3.49 -3.56
CA ASP A 176 -15.99 -2.80 -2.94
C ASP A 176 -15.05 -2.15 -3.97
N VAL A 177 -15.03 -2.64 -5.22
CA VAL A 177 -14.12 -2.17 -6.29
C VAL A 177 -14.78 -1.14 -7.20
N ILE A 178 -16.07 -1.25 -7.50
CA ILE A 178 -16.81 -0.36 -8.42
C ILE A 178 -16.47 1.14 -8.24
N PRO A 179 -16.37 1.69 -7.02
CA PRO A 179 -16.06 3.11 -6.85
C PRO A 179 -14.66 3.54 -7.32
N PHE A 180 -13.79 2.60 -7.68
CA PHE A 180 -12.38 2.84 -8.02
C PHE A 180 -12.02 2.50 -9.48
N ILE A 181 -12.99 2.02 -10.28
CA ILE A 181 -12.79 1.62 -11.69
C ILE A 181 -13.72 2.39 -12.63
#